data_0e81d452d14a72f56ba25d602b24c8ef
#
_entry.id   0e81d452d14a72f56ba25d602b24c8ef
#
_cell.length_a   1.000
_cell.length_b   1.000
_cell.length_c   1.000
_cell.angle_alpha   90.00
_cell.angle_beta   90.00
_cell.angle_gamma   90.00
#
_symmetry.space_group_name_H-M   'P 1'
#
loop_
_entity.id
_entity.type
_entity.pdbx_description
1 polymer ?
#
loop_
_entity_poly.entity_id
_entity_poly.type
_entity_poly.pdbx_seq_one_letter_code
_entity_poly.pdbx_strand_id
1 'polypeptide(L)'
;MNTAANTDVSCYADEGYCLFLDVLSEADITDARAELDTLLANLPERQVVYKDGENKEVDARPEYLTEPHPKHPFWLELCRHPRVLDAGESIPGPDLILIMSHLIVKRAEDGLPVAWHQDNTYWHSVQGTDVSTVWLAIDDTDRANGCMQVIPCTHKGYPEMDKISTGGDDLLGLTVEVTPEMEEAAVCLEMNAGSLSVHDSFVLHGSEAN
;
A
#
# COMPACT_ATOMS: atom_id res chain seq x y z
N MET A 1 -15.38 22.24 -11.56
CA MET A 1 -14.25 21.49 -12.13
C MET A 1 -13.09 21.67 -11.16
N ASN A 2 -12.96 20.78 -10.19
CA ASN A 2 -11.78 20.78 -9.31
C ASN A 2 -10.69 20.02 -10.06
N THR A 3 -9.69 20.77 -10.53
CA THR A 3 -8.45 20.21 -11.02
C THR A 3 -7.80 19.46 -9.87
N ALA A 4 -7.52 18.16 -10.07
CA ALA A 4 -6.58 17.43 -9.22
C ALA A 4 -5.33 18.32 -9.06
N ALA A 5 -4.83 18.44 -7.83
CA ALA A 5 -3.61 19.16 -7.57
C ALA A 5 -2.56 18.67 -8.56
N ASN A 6 -1.91 19.61 -9.24
CA ASN A 6 -0.96 19.30 -10.31
C ASN A 6 0.23 18.57 -9.68
N THR A 7 0.17 17.27 -9.64
CA THR A 7 1.28 16.46 -9.13
C THR A 7 2.28 16.36 -10.27
N ASP A 8 3.46 16.85 -10.03
CA ASP A 8 4.59 16.65 -10.93
C ASP A 8 5.00 15.17 -10.87
N VAL A 9 4.49 14.38 -11.82
CA VAL A 9 4.79 12.95 -11.89
C VAL A 9 6.27 12.64 -12.20
N SER A 10 7.08 13.66 -12.51
CA SER A 10 8.53 13.49 -12.70
C SER A 10 9.21 13.00 -11.41
N CYS A 11 8.65 13.29 -10.25
CA CYS A 11 9.14 12.79 -8.97
C CYS A 11 9.18 11.26 -8.90
N TYR A 12 8.26 10.55 -9.58
CA TYR A 12 8.27 9.10 -9.60
C TYR A 12 9.55 8.51 -10.20
N ALA A 13 9.99 9.03 -11.34
CA ALA A 13 11.23 8.57 -11.97
C ALA A 13 12.48 8.90 -11.13
N ASP A 14 12.44 10.00 -10.39
CA ASP A 14 13.58 10.45 -9.60
C ASP A 14 13.61 9.84 -8.20
N GLU A 15 12.48 9.77 -7.52
CA GLU A 15 12.37 9.38 -6.11
C GLU A 15 11.74 8.00 -5.90
N GLY A 16 11.02 7.47 -6.90
CA GLY A 16 10.33 6.18 -6.83
C GLY A 16 8.90 6.28 -6.31
N TYR A 17 8.38 7.49 -6.05
CA TYR A 17 7.01 7.69 -5.60
C TYR A 17 6.49 9.07 -5.94
N CYS A 18 5.17 9.23 -5.97
CA CYS A 18 4.47 10.50 -6.08
C CYS A 18 3.26 10.55 -5.15
N LEU A 19 2.86 11.76 -4.75
CA LEU A 19 1.66 12.01 -3.96
C LEU A 19 0.59 12.70 -4.81
N PHE A 20 -0.65 12.27 -4.64
CA PHE A 20 -1.84 12.85 -5.24
C PHE A 20 -2.80 13.22 -4.11
N LEU A 21 -2.98 14.52 -3.88
CA LEU A 21 -3.78 15.00 -2.76
C LEU A 21 -5.25 15.15 -3.16
N ASP A 22 -6.16 14.90 -2.20
CA ASP A 22 -7.61 15.11 -2.34
C ASP A 22 -8.20 14.42 -3.58
N VAL A 23 -7.75 13.19 -3.86
CA VAL A 23 -8.21 12.41 -5.01
C VAL A 23 -9.66 11.97 -4.84
N LEU A 24 -10.03 11.47 -3.68
CA LEU A 24 -11.39 11.06 -3.36
C LEU A 24 -12.12 12.14 -2.57
N SER A 25 -13.43 12.20 -2.71
CA SER A 25 -14.28 13.10 -1.94
C SER A 25 -14.50 12.60 -0.51
N GLU A 26 -14.95 13.48 0.38
CA GLU A 26 -15.38 13.12 1.74
C GLU A 26 -16.50 12.06 1.74
N ALA A 27 -17.38 12.08 0.74
CA ALA A 27 -18.42 11.07 0.57
C ALA A 27 -17.84 9.70 0.24
N ASP A 28 -16.89 9.62 -0.71
CA ASP A 28 -16.23 8.37 -1.09
C ASP A 28 -15.50 7.76 0.13
N ILE A 29 -14.85 8.60 0.94
CA ILE A 29 -14.14 8.16 2.15
C ILE A 29 -15.11 7.71 3.24
N THR A 30 -16.23 8.41 3.39
CA THR A 30 -17.29 8.00 4.35
C THR A 30 -17.82 6.62 3.99
N ASP A 31 -18.10 6.38 2.71
CA ASP A 31 -18.56 5.08 2.21
C ASP A 31 -17.48 4.00 2.40
N ALA A 32 -16.20 4.31 2.13
CA ALA A 32 -15.10 3.38 2.32
C ALA A 32 -14.93 2.95 3.79
N ARG A 33 -15.07 3.89 4.74
CA ARG A 33 -15.04 3.58 6.18
C ARG A 33 -16.20 2.69 6.60
N ALA A 34 -17.41 2.99 6.14
CA ALA A 34 -18.59 2.18 6.46
C ALA A 34 -18.48 0.74 5.91
N GLU A 35 -17.94 0.58 4.70
CA GLU A 35 -17.70 -0.73 4.11
C GLU A 35 -16.55 -1.48 4.81
N LEU A 36 -15.50 -0.79 5.27
CA LEU A 36 -14.46 -1.39 6.09
C LEU A 36 -15.00 -1.90 7.42
N ASP A 37 -15.80 -1.09 8.12
CA ASP A 37 -16.45 -1.49 9.38
C ASP A 37 -17.33 -2.73 9.16
N THR A 38 -18.09 -2.76 8.06
CA THR A 38 -18.92 -3.91 7.68
C THR A 38 -18.07 -5.15 7.41
N LEU A 39 -16.96 -5.00 6.71
CA LEU A 39 -16.04 -6.09 6.40
C LEU A 39 -15.41 -6.66 7.68
N LEU A 40 -14.93 -5.80 8.57
CA LEU A 40 -14.33 -6.19 9.85
C LEU A 40 -15.34 -6.87 10.77
N ALA A 41 -16.58 -6.38 10.85
CA ALA A 41 -17.64 -6.98 11.66
C ALA A 41 -18.06 -8.38 11.19
N ASN A 42 -17.83 -8.71 9.92
CA ASN A 42 -18.19 -9.99 9.30
C ASN A 42 -16.94 -10.84 8.95
N LEU A 43 -15.77 -10.47 9.46
CA LEU A 43 -14.55 -11.20 9.18
C LEU A 43 -14.65 -12.64 9.74
N PRO A 44 -14.44 -13.68 8.93
CA PRO A 44 -14.46 -15.06 9.44
C PRO A 44 -13.25 -15.29 10.36
N GLU A 45 -13.36 -16.24 11.28
CA GLU A 45 -12.22 -16.62 12.14
C GLU A 45 -11.02 -17.14 11.33
N ARG A 46 -11.29 -17.76 10.17
CA ARG A 46 -10.26 -18.28 9.27
C ARG A 46 -10.50 -17.85 7.83
N GLN A 47 -9.42 -17.66 7.11
CA GLN A 47 -9.44 -17.32 5.69
C GLN A 47 -8.49 -18.19 4.88
N VAL A 48 -8.76 -18.34 3.59
CA VAL A 48 -7.88 -19.02 2.65
C VAL A 48 -6.99 -17.97 1.99
N VAL A 49 -5.69 -18.17 2.10
CA VAL A 49 -4.68 -17.34 1.40
C VAL A 49 -3.86 -18.24 0.47
N TYR A 50 -3.43 -17.68 -0.67
CA TYR A 50 -2.50 -18.35 -1.55
C TYR A 50 -1.08 -18.07 -1.08
N LYS A 51 -0.37 -19.13 -0.64
CA LYS A 51 0.99 -19.01 -0.12
C LYS A 51 1.83 -20.22 -0.52
N ASP A 52 3.05 -19.96 -0.98
CA ASP A 52 4.02 -20.99 -1.40
C ASP A 52 3.47 -21.93 -2.51
N GLY A 53 2.66 -21.40 -3.44
CA GLY A 53 2.13 -22.15 -4.57
C GLY A 53 0.85 -22.94 -4.27
N GLU A 54 0.26 -22.82 -3.08
CA GLU A 54 -0.95 -23.53 -2.65
C GLU A 54 -1.90 -22.66 -1.83
N ASN A 55 -3.17 -23.05 -1.80
CA ASN A 55 -4.16 -22.43 -0.91
C ASN A 55 -3.97 -22.95 0.52
N LYS A 56 -3.73 -22.06 1.48
CA LYS A 56 -3.60 -22.38 2.91
C LYS A 56 -4.69 -21.70 3.70
N GLU A 57 -5.28 -22.45 4.63
CA GLU A 57 -6.22 -21.89 5.59
C GLU A 57 -5.43 -21.33 6.77
N VAL A 58 -5.61 -20.04 7.04
CA VAL A 58 -4.95 -19.32 8.13
C VAL A 58 -5.99 -18.59 8.97
N ASP A 59 -5.62 -18.19 10.18
CA ASP A 59 -6.46 -17.32 11.00
C ASP A 59 -6.61 -15.96 10.29
N ALA A 60 -7.83 -15.41 10.29
CA ALA A 60 -8.06 -14.12 9.72
C ALA A 60 -7.38 -13.02 10.54
N ARG A 61 -6.75 -12.08 9.87
CA ARG A 61 -6.05 -10.96 10.50
C ARG A 61 -6.77 -9.67 10.14
N PRO A 62 -7.49 -9.05 11.08
CA PRO A 62 -8.18 -7.77 10.82
C PRO A 62 -7.20 -6.65 10.46
N GLU A 63 -5.94 -6.76 10.87
CA GLU A 63 -4.88 -5.81 10.55
C GLU A 63 -4.41 -5.89 9.09
N TYR A 64 -4.64 -7.02 8.40
CA TYR A 64 -4.17 -7.25 7.03
C TYR A 64 -5.16 -8.10 6.23
N LEU A 65 -6.02 -7.43 5.46
CA LEU A 65 -7.05 -8.08 4.67
C LEU A 65 -6.58 -8.19 3.21
N THR A 66 -6.42 -9.43 2.76
CA THR A 66 -5.91 -9.72 1.42
C THR A 66 -7.04 -9.86 0.42
N GLU A 67 -6.85 -9.29 -0.76
CA GLU A 67 -7.73 -9.40 -1.93
C GLU A 67 -9.22 -9.14 -1.61
N PRO A 68 -9.56 -7.97 -1.04
CA PRO A 68 -10.97 -7.63 -0.82
C PRO A 68 -11.73 -7.42 -2.15
N HIS A 69 -11.08 -6.94 -3.21
CA HIS A 69 -11.70 -6.57 -4.49
C HIS A 69 -12.43 -7.73 -5.20
N PRO A 70 -11.96 -9.00 -5.23
CA PRO A 70 -12.71 -10.07 -5.88
C PRO A 70 -13.89 -10.58 -5.06
N LYS A 71 -13.93 -10.26 -3.77
CA LYS A 71 -14.94 -10.77 -2.81
C LYS A 71 -16.04 -9.76 -2.53
N HIS A 72 -15.74 -8.47 -2.63
CA HIS A 72 -16.63 -7.38 -2.26
C HIS A 72 -16.71 -6.33 -3.37
N PRO A 73 -17.88 -6.15 -4.00
CA PRO A 73 -18.05 -5.24 -5.13
C PRO A 73 -17.58 -3.80 -4.84
N PHE A 74 -17.80 -3.27 -3.64
CA PHE A 74 -17.38 -1.93 -3.26
C PHE A 74 -15.86 -1.74 -3.46
N TRP A 75 -15.05 -2.68 -2.96
CA TRP A 75 -13.59 -2.59 -3.07
C TRP A 75 -13.09 -2.68 -4.50
N LEU A 76 -13.79 -3.45 -5.35
CA LEU A 76 -13.50 -3.49 -6.78
C LEU A 76 -13.81 -2.14 -7.46
N GLU A 77 -14.96 -1.56 -7.14
CA GLU A 77 -15.35 -0.26 -7.70
C GLU A 77 -14.45 0.87 -7.18
N LEU A 78 -13.96 0.81 -5.93
CA LEU A 78 -12.98 1.74 -5.42
C LEU A 78 -11.64 1.64 -6.19
N CYS A 79 -11.16 0.43 -6.48
CA CYS A 79 -9.99 0.23 -7.34
C CYS A 79 -10.21 0.76 -8.77
N ARG A 80 -11.46 0.80 -9.23
CA ARG A 80 -11.87 1.31 -10.55
C ARG A 80 -12.33 2.77 -10.53
N HIS A 81 -12.27 3.42 -9.37
CA HIS A 81 -12.71 4.80 -9.26
C HIS A 81 -11.97 5.68 -10.27
N PRO A 82 -12.64 6.49 -11.11
CA PRO A 82 -11.99 7.21 -12.20
C PRO A 82 -10.79 8.05 -11.76
N ARG A 83 -10.89 8.75 -10.63
CA ARG A 83 -9.80 9.57 -10.12
C ARG A 83 -8.62 8.76 -9.56
N VAL A 84 -8.86 7.53 -9.08
CA VAL A 84 -7.80 6.59 -8.68
C VAL A 84 -7.09 6.05 -9.92
N LEU A 85 -7.86 5.70 -10.97
CA LEU A 85 -7.29 5.28 -12.24
C LEU A 85 -6.51 6.41 -12.92
N ASP A 86 -7.04 7.64 -12.95
CA ASP A 86 -6.33 8.81 -13.51
C ASP A 86 -4.95 9.00 -12.85
N ALA A 87 -4.86 8.85 -11.52
CA ALA A 87 -3.59 8.90 -10.81
C ALA A 87 -2.68 7.72 -11.17
N GLY A 88 -3.22 6.49 -11.17
CA GLY A 88 -2.50 5.27 -11.55
C GLY A 88 -1.96 5.31 -12.98
N GLU A 89 -2.78 5.74 -13.94
CA GLU A 89 -2.41 5.83 -15.36
C GLU A 89 -1.35 6.89 -15.67
N SER A 90 -1.24 7.91 -14.82
CA SER A 90 -0.33 9.04 -15.04
C SER A 90 1.14 8.65 -15.04
N ILE A 91 1.48 7.46 -14.57
CA ILE A 91 2.86 6.95 -14.44
C ILE A 91 3.13 5.85 -15.47
N PRO A 92 2.53 4.63 -15.38
CA PRO A 92 2.80 3.56 -16.34
C PRO A 92 2.04 3.69 -17.65
N GLY A 93 1.03 4.57 -17.73
CA GLY A 93 0.16 4.71 -18.90
C GLY A 93 -1.18 3.98 -18.75
N PRO A 94 -2.04 4.01 -19.80
CA PRO A 94 -3.47 3.67 -19.68
C PRO A 94 -3.77 2.16 -19.64
N ASP A 95 -2.83 1.30 -19.96
CA ASP A 95 -3.06 -0.14 -20.05
C ASP A 95 -2.78 -0.82 -18.69
N LEU A 96 -3.67 -0.59 -17.72
CA LEU A 96 -3.51 -1.08 -16.36
C LEU A 96 -4.13 -2.46 -16.14
N ILE A 97 -3.45 -3.29 -15.35
CA ILE A 97 -3.96 -4.56 -14.83
C ILE A 97 -3.88 -4.51 -13.30
N LEU A 98 -5.03 -4.68 -12.63
CA LEU A 98 -5.06 -4.85 -11.18
C LEU A 98 -4.55 -6.25 -10.83
N ILE A 99 -3.38 -6.32 -10.20
CA ILE A 99 -2.75 -7.57 -9.79
C ILE A 99 -3.34 -8.06 -8.48
N MET A 100 -3.40 -7.19 -7.47
CA MET A 100 -3.93 -7.50 -6.13
C MET A 100 -4.37 -6.24 -5.40
N SER A 101 -5.05 -6.40 -4.27
CA SER A 101 -5.35 -5.31 -3.35
C SER A 101 -5.27 -5.80 -1.91
N HIS A 102 -4.95 -4.88 -1.01
CA HIS A 102 -4.89 -5.13 0.43
C HIS A 102 -5.53 -3.99 1.19
N LEU A 103 -6.04 -4.29 2.39
CA LEU A 103 -6.41 -3.29 3.37
C LEU A 103 -5.51 -3.49 4.59
N ILE A 104 -4.84 -2.42 5.00
CA ILE A 104 -3.99 -2.39 6.18
C ILE A 104 -4.71 -1.56 7.23
N VAL A 105 -4.97 -2.16 8.38
CA VAL A 105 -5.67 -1.54 9.50
C VAL A 105 -4.76 -1.52 10.72
N LYS A 106 -4.31 -0.34 11.09
CA LYS A 106 -3.52 -0.14 12.31
C LYS A 106 -4.40 0.45 13.39
N ARG A 107 -4.78 -0.37 14.38
CA ARG A 107 -5.55 0.11 15.54
C ARG A 107 -4.65 0.94 16.44
N ALA A 108 -5.25 1.91 17.12
CA ALA A 108 -4.54 2.71 18.11
C ALA A 108 -3.97 1.82 19.23
N GLU A 109 -2.74 2.08 19.63
CA GLU A 109 -2.00 1.46 20.74
C GLU A 109 -1.49 0.04 20.48
N ASP A 110 -2.03 -0.73 19.52
CA ASP A 110 -1.62 -2.11 19.25
C ASP A 110 -1.40 -2.41 17.75
N GLY A 111 -1.48 -1.40 16.89
CA GLY A 111 -1.25 -1.54 15.45
C GLY A 111 0.19 -1.89 15.14
N LEU A 112 0.42 -3.04 14.50
CA LEU A 112 1.76 -3.54 14.19
C LEU A 112 2.48 -2.67 13.16
N PRO A 113 3.81 -2.54 13.25
CA PRO A 113 4.60 -1.93 12.20
C PRO A 113 4.58 -2.77 10.92
N VAL A 114 4.88 -2.14 9.81
CA VAL A 114 5.24 -2.81 8.56
C VAL A 114 6.74 -2.60 8.34
N ALA A 115 7.52 -3.66 8.48
CA ALA A 115 8.96 -3.59 8.34
C ALA A 115 9.38 -3.14 6.93
N TRP A 116 10.58 -2.60 6.78
CA TRP A 116 11.12 -2.18 5.49
C TRP A 116 11.11 -3.30 4.47
N HIS A 117 10.53 -3.06 3.31
CA HIS A 117 10.40 -4.05 2.24
C HIS A 117 10.30 -3.39 0.86
N GLN A 118 10.35 -4.23 -0.16
CA GLN A 118 10.02 -3.92 -1.54
C GLN A 118 8.84 -4.78 -1.95
N ASP A 119 7.83 -4.22 -2.57
CA ASP A 119 6.62 -4.96 -2.99
C ASP A 119 6.93 -6.09 -3.98
N ASN A 120 7.81 -5.85 -4.94
CA ASN A 120 8.18 -6.84 -5.95
C ASN A 120 8.73 -8.15 -5.34
N THR A 121 9.26 -8.10 -4.13
CA THR A 121 9.80 -9.29 -3.46
C THR A 121 8.74 -10.33 -3.11
N TYR A 122 7.46 -9.94 -3.10
CA TYR A 122 6.32 -10.82 -2.82
C TYR A 122 5.67 -11.39 -4.09
N TRP A 123 5.99 -10.85 -5.26
CA TRP A 123 5.29 -11.14 -6.51
C TRP A 123 6.13 -11.97 -7.49
N HIS A 124 6.56 -13.15 -7.07
CA HIS A 124 7.42 -14.04 -7.86
C HIS A 124 6.88 -14.42 -9.25
N SER A 125 5.56 -14.31 -9.45
CA SER A 125 4.91 -14.58 -10.75
C SER A 125 4.84 -13.36 -11.67
N VAL A 126 5.13 -12.18 -11.15
CA VAL A 126 5.17 -10.92 -11.92
C VAL A 126 6.59 -10.68 -12.37
N GLN A 127 6.80 -10.61 -13.68
CA GLN A 127 8.10 -10.32 -14.26
C GLN A 127 8.12 -8.91 -14.84
N GLY A 128 9.23 -8.23 -14.67
CA GLY A 128 9.43 -6.87 -15.17
C GLY A 128 9.46 -5.83 -14.07
N THR A 129 9.61 -4.58 -14.48
CA THR A 129 9.79 -3.42 -13.60
C THR A 129 8.60 -2.44 -13.64
N ASP A 130 7.63 -2.71 -14.51
CA ASP A 130 6.49 -1.81 -14.74
C ASP A 130 5.33 -2.12 -13.78
N VAL A 131 5.63 -2.20 -12.49
CA VAL A 131 4.67 -2.47 -11.42
C VAL A 131 4.70 -1.34 -10.41
N SER A 132 3.55 -0.74 -10.19
CA SER A 132 3.36 0.33 -9.21
C SER A 132 2.28 -0.05 -8.22
N THR A 133 2.44 0.40 -6.98
CA THR A 133 1.41 0.30 -5.95
C THR A 133 0.72 1.65 -5.78
N VAL A 134 -0.61 1.64 -5.83
CA VAL A 134 -1.44 2.78 -5.43
C VAL A 134 -1.84 2.58 -3.98
N TRP A 135 -1.35 3.42 -3.10
CA TRP A 135 -1.65 3.41 -1.67
C TRP A 135 -2.60 4.56 -1.32
N LEU A 136 -3.84 4.24 -0.94
CA LEU A 136 -4.90 5.19 -0.66
C LEU A 136 -5.09 5.35 0.85
N ALA A 137 -5.05 6.58 1.35
CA ALA A 137 -5.36 6.92 2.72
C ALA A 137 -6.90 6.98 2.91
N ILE A 138 -7.46 6.02 3.67
CA ILE A 138 -8.88 6.03 4.07
C ILE A 138 -9.07 6.90 5.34
N ASP A 139 -8.05 6.97 6.18
CA ASP A 139 -7.96 7.89 7.31
C ASP A 139 -6.82 8.89 7.11
N ASP A 140 -6.85 9.99 7.84
CA ASP A 140 -5.69 10.89 7.90
C ASP A 140 -4.51 10.13 8.45
N THR A 141 -3.35 10.26 7.80
CA THR A 141 -2.14 9.55 8.18
C THR A 141 -1.04 10.53 8.56
N ASP A 142 -0.43 10.28 9.70
CA ASP A 142 0.71 11.02 10.22
C ASP A 142 1.69 10.10 10.96
N ARG A 143 2.77 10.67 11.49
CA ARG A 143 3.77 9.91 12.25
C ARG A 143 3.21 9.26 13.51
N ALA A 144 2.21 9.88 14.14
CA ALA A 144 1.67 9.39 15.40
C ALA A 144 0.82 8.13 15.21
N ASN A 145 0.22 7.95 14.02
CA ASN A 145 -0.59 6.77 13.71
C ASN A 145 0.09 5.79 12.74
N GLY A 146 1.41 5.93 12.56
CA GLY A 146 2.20 5.00 11.75
C GLY A 146 1.94 5.13 10.25
N CYS A 147 2.00 6.36 9.71
CA CYS A 147 1.92 6.59 8.27
C CYS A 147 3.02 5.85 7.51
N MET A 148 2.80 5.59 6.24
CA MET A 148 3.81 4.99 5.39
C MET A 148 5.05 5.89 5.30
N GLN A 149 6.22 5.27 5.28
CA GLN A 149 7.51 5.90 5.02
C GLN A 149 8.12 5.28 3.78
N VAL A 150 8.81 6.09 3.00
CA VAL A 150 9.57 5.64 1.83
C VAL A 150 11.02 6.09 1.94
N ILE A 151 11.94 5.30 1.40
CA ILE A 151 13.34 5.71 1.23
C ILE A 151 13.53 6.09 -0.24
N PRO A 152 13.59 7.39 -0.57
CA PRO A 152 13.65 7.86 -1.94
C PRO A 152 14.83 7.29 -2.72
N CYS A 153 14.68 7.14 -4.04
CA CYS A 153 15.71 6.72 -4.97
C CYS A 153 16.15 5.24 -4.87
N THR A 154 15.62 4.46 -3.94
CA THR A 154 16.03 3.05 -3.73
C THR A 154 15.54 2.11 -4.83
N HIS A 155 14.59 2.51 -5.67
CA HIS A 155 14.15 1.78 -6.86
C HIS A 155 15.18 1.84 -8.01
N LYS A 156 16.11 2.81 -7.99
CA LYS A 156 17.05 3.03 -9.10
C LYS A 156 17.96 1.84 -9.32
N GLY A 157 17.95 1.32 -10.55
CA GLY A 157 18.70 0.12 -10.91
C GLY A 157 17.99 -1.19 -10.54
N TYR A 158 16.78 -1.12 -9.99
CA TYR A 158 15.93 -2.26 -9.65
C TYR A 158 16.63 -3.32 -8.80
N PRO A 159 17.26 -2.94 -7.66
CA PRO A 159 17.98 -3.89 -6.82
C PRO A 159 16.99 -4.83 -6.13
N GLU A 160 17.18 -6.13 -6.31
CA GLU A 160 16.50 -7.13 -5.47
C GLU A 160 17.26 -7.28 -4.16
N MET A 161 16.57 -7.12 -3.04
CA MET A 161 17.16 -7.20 -1.70
C MET A 161 16.82 -8.53 -1.04
N ASP A 162 17.80 -9.07 -0.31
CA ASP A 162 17.61 -10.31 0.44
C ASP A 162 16.62 -10.11 1.59
N LYS A 163 15.67 -11.04 1.70
CA LYS A 163 14.66 -11.01 2.77
C LYS A 163 15.17 -11.65 4.04
N ILE A 164 14.88 -11.01 5.14
CA ILE A 164 15.21 -11.45 6.49
C ILE A 164 13.90 -11.66 7.25
N SER A 165 13.75 -12.80 7.95
CA SER A 165 12.58 -13.03 8.80
C SER A 165 12.62 -12.13 10.04
N THR A 166 11.52 -11.46 10.33
CA THR A 166 11.35 -10.63 11.53
C THR A 166 10.90 -11.43 12.76
N GLY A 167 10.61 -12.71 12.58
CA GLY A 167 10.10 -13.54 13.68
C GLY A 167 8.62 -13.31 14.02
N GLY A 168 7.94 -12.41 13.31
CA GLY A 168 6.51 -12.12 13.49
C GLY A 168 6.22 -10.87 14.31
N ASP A 169 7.22 -10.04 14.57
CA ASP A 169 7.07 -8.77 15.31
C ASP A 169 6.51 -7.63 14.44
N ASP A 170 6.17 -7.92 13.19
CA ASP A 170 5.58 -6.98 12.23
C ASP A 170 4.45 -7.62 11.41
N LEU A 171 3.79 -6.80 10.60
CA LEU A 171 2.62 -7.22 9.85
C LEU A 171 2.93 -8.25 8.75
N LEU A 172 4.08 -8.14 8.08
CA LEU A 172 4.43 -8.97 6.91
C LEU A 172 5.32 -10.18 7.27
N GLY A 173 6.02 -10.14 8.38
CA GLY A 173 6.91 -11.21 8.85
C GLY A 173 8.27 -11.28 8.14
N LEU A 174 8.54 -10.33 7.26
CA LEU A 174 9.77 -10.21 6.48
C LEU A 174 10.25 -8.76 6.43
N THR A 175 11.55 -8.57 6.44
CA THR A 175 12.20 -7.26 6.23
C THR A 175 13.39 -7.41 5.27
N VAL A 176 13.97 -6.29 4.89
CA VAL A 176 15.27 -6.20 4.21
C VAL A 176 16.24 -5.41 5.06
N GLU A 177 17.54 -5.58 4.82
CA GLU A 177 18.55 -4.81 5.53
C GLU A 177 18.57 -3.36 5.05
N VAL A 178 18.41 -2.43 5.99
CA VAL A 178 18.43 -0.97 5.75
C VAL A 178 19.53 -0.37 6.60
N THR A 179 20.37 0.47 5.99
CA THR A 179 21.46 1.13 6.75
C THR A 179 20.92 2.34 7.52
N PRO A 180 21.62 2.78 8.58
CA PRO A 180 21.22 3.98 9.31
C PRO A 180 21.09 5.24 8.43
N GLU A 181 21.93 5.38 7.41
CA GLU A 181 21.88 6.48 6.46
C GLU A 181 20.62 6.42 5.59
N MET A 182 20.18 5.22 5.24
CA MET A 182 18.94 5.02 4.49
C MET A 182 17.72 5.35 5.37
N GLU A 183 17.72 4.91 6.64
CA GLU A 183 16.66 5.25 7.58
C GLU A 183 16.57 6.76 7.84
N GLU A 184 17.72 7.45 7.96
CA GLU A 184 17.76 8.91 8.12
C GLU A 184 17.17 9.65 6.89
N ALA A 185 17.30 9.06 5.71
CA ALA A 185 16.75 9.60 4.46
C ALA A 185 15.26 9.31 4.26
N ALA A 186 14.63 8.52 5.12
CA ALA A 186 13.24 8.15 5.00
C ALA A 186 12.29 9.34 5.11
N VAL A 187 11.29 9.37 4.24
CA VAL A 187 10.27 10.41 4.18
C VAL A 187 8.93 9.83 4.62
N CYS A 188 8.29 10.47 5.60
CA CYS A 188 6.94 10.13 6.01
C CYS A 188 5.91 10.68 5.03
N LEU A 189 5.00 9.85 4.58
CA LEU A 189 3.90 10.24 3.71
C LEU A 189 2.69 10.62 4.56
N GLU A 190 2.74 11.82 5.15
CA GLU A 190 1.62 12.39 5.91
C GLU A 190 0.59 12.92 4.93
N MET A 191 -0.64 12.40 4.99
CA MET A 191 -1.70 12.72 4.03
C MET A 191 -3.07 12.76 4.70
N ASN A 192 -3.93 13.65 4.20
CA ASN A 192 -5.34 13.62 4.53
C ASN A 192 -6.03 12.41 3.88
N ALA A 193 -7.10 11.92 4.50
CA ALA A 193 -7.98 10.93 3.91
C ALA A 193 -8.45 11.34 2.50
N GLY A 194 -8.49 10.38 1.58
CA GLY A 194 -8.80 10.64 0.17
C GLY A 194 -7.60 10.99 -0.69
N SER A 195 -6.42 11.20 -0.10
CA SER A 195 -5.17 11.32 -0.84
C SER A 195 -4.56 9.95 -1.10
N LEU A 196 -3.68 9.84 -2.08
CA LEU A 196 -2.97 8.60 -2.36
C LEU A 196 -1.51 8.85 -2.75
N SER A 197 -0.69 7.83 -2.58
CA SER A 197 0.62 7.74 -3.20
C SER A 197 0.62 6.68 -4.31
N VAL A 198 1.46 6.90 -5.32
CA VAL A 198 1.84 5.86 -6.27
C VAL A 198 3.33 5.64 -6.10
N HIS A 199 3.74 4.42 -5.83
CA HIS A 199 5.15 4.09 -5.63
C HIS A 199 5.59 2.88 -6.46
N ASP A 200 6.85 2.89 -6.82
CA ASP A 200 7.52 1.81 -7.56
C ASP A 200 7.66 0.57 -6.67
N SER A 201 7.46 -0.61 -7.26
CA SER A 201 7.54 -1.88 -6.53
C SER A 201 8.93 -2.19 -5.95
N PHE A 202 9.97 -1.50 -6.41
CA PHE A 202 11.34 -1.61 -5.91
C PHE A 202 11.71 -0.52 -4.89
N VAL A 203 10.88 0.50 -4.67
CA VAL A 203 11.18 1.49 -3.64
C VAL A 203 11.04 0.85 -2.26
N LEU A 204 12.02 1.09 -1.40
CA LEU A 204 11.94 0.67 0.00
C LEU A 204 10.90 1.50 0.74
N HIS A 205 9.99 0.81 1.38
CA HIS A 205 8.96 1.44 2.20
C HIS A 205 8.59 0.57 3.40
N GLY A 206 7.96 1.20 4.36
CA GLY A 206 7.55 0.57 5.61
C GLY A 206 6.68 1.52 6.43
N SER A 207 6.41 1.20 7.66
CA SER A 207 5.69 2.10 8.57
C SER A 207 5.88 1.69 10.02
N GLU A 208 5.96 2.65 10.91
CA GLU A 208 6.00 2.43 12.35
C GLU A 208 4.65 1.86 12.86
N ALA A 209 4.64 1.41 14.11
CA ALA A 209 3.42 1.06 14.83
C ALA A 209 2.47 2.26 15.00
N ASN A 210 1.19 1.99 15.27
CA ASN A 210 0.22 3.02 15.69
C ASN A 210 0.05 2.94 17.21
#